data_66d685f7872b20d446cafb1421613d2d
#
_entry.id   66d685f7872b20d446cafb1421613d2d
#
_cell.length_a   1.000
_cell.length_b   1.000
_cell.length_c   1.000
_cell.angle_alpha   90.00
_cell.angle_beta   90.00
_cell.angle_gamma   90.00
#
_symmetry.space_group_name_H-M   'P 1'
#
loop_
_entity.id
_entity.type
_entity.pdbx_description
1 polymer ?
#
loop_
_entity_poly.entity_id
_entity_poly.type
_entity_poly.pdbx_seq_one_letter_code
_entity_poly.pdbx_strand_id
1 'polypeptide(L)'
;MTEDLLSAGSGPQRFAAPPDRPGHPRWSRRGFLSTAAAVGCATASLATAPPAAASPRSAPQGGGTGDTANPLFSALDAKIEEGMRAYAIPGAAVGVLLNGQEYIRGYGVTNVDHPVPVDGDTVFRVGSTTKTFTGTTLMRLAEQGKVELDAPVRRYLPDFAVADPFASAQVTVRQLLNHSAGWLGDDYQDFGQGDDALTRFVASMARLPQLTEPGTVFAYNNAALCVAGRIIEAVTGKTYEAAVRALVIDPLGLGHTRFSSDEIVGFNVAASHDVVDGKAVLEPSFWPQPRSLAPTGGLISSVRDQLNWARFHLGDGTAPDGTRLLSRPSLEAMRSRPGPGGTLVVELDGMGVTWMLRPSAQGRRIVQHGGTWPGQISGFLMVPSRGFALTLLTNSEGGTGLRDELFTDDWALSRYAGVTNLPATAETLNAQELKPYEGRYMAQRINEEGAVEDVVMELTRRNGRLHATQTAHGPAGQDDAASEEEDSAQDQSTELQAAFYKQDFALDLDAEGQPIGTRSDFVRGPDKTVLWWRNHGRLYRHQTP
;
A
#
# COMPACT_ATOMS: atom_id res chain seq x y z
N MET A 1 -74.06 11.75 9.16
CA MET A 1 -74.60 11.22 7.91
C MET A 1 -73.40 10.80 7.10
N THR A 2 -73.10 9.57 7.28
CA THR A 2 -73.16 8.41 6.37
C THR A 2 -71.98 8.45 5.40
N GLU A 3 -70.94 7.64 5.68
CA GLU A 3 -70.78 6.20 5.32
C GLU A 3 -70.38 5.99 3.87
N ASP A 4 -69.24 5.30 3.79
CA ASP A 4 -68.93 4.13 2.98
C ASP A 4 -68.43 4.32 1.55
N LEU A 5 -67.24 3.77 1.27
CA LEU A 5 -67.01 2.55 0.49
C LEU A 5 -65.54 2.37 0.10
N LEU A 6 -64.87 1.41 0.71
CA LEU A 6 -64.33 0.15 0.19
C LEU A 6 -63.19 0.23 -0.85
N SER A 7 -62.05 -0.15 -0.38
CA SER A 7 -61.14 -1.23 -0.85
C SER A 7 -60.78 -1.29 -2.34
N ALA A 8 -59.51 -1.14 -2.61
CA ALA A 8 -58.80 -1.95 -3.60
C ALA A 8 -57.32 -2.08 -3.19
N GLY A 9 -56.93 -3.30 -2.88
CA GLY A 9 -55.54 -3.67 -2.60
C GLY A 9 -54.69 -3.57 -3.86
N SER A 10 -53.49 -3.05 -3.70
CA SER A 10 -52.42 -3.22 -4.66
C SER A 10 -51.26 -3.87 -3.96
N GLY A 11 -51.01 -5.13 -4.34
CA GLY A 11 -49.84 -5.91 -3.92
C GLY A 11 -48.53 -5.32 -4.43
N PRO A 12 -47.40 -5.77 -3.92
CA PRO A 12 -46.11 -5.18 -4.24
C PRO A 12 -45.76 -5.41 -5.72
N GLN A 13 -45.55 -4.31 -6.44
CA GLN A 13 -44.98 -4.34 -7.78
C GLN A 13 -43.56 -4.88 -7.70
N ARG A 14 -43.31 -6.04 -8.30
CA ARG A 14 -41.99 -6.54 -8.61
C ARG A 14 -41.41 -5.62 -9.68
N PHE A 15 -40.37 -4.87 -9.32
CA PHE A 15 -39.53 -4.21 -10.30
C PHE A 15 -38.77 -5.29 -11.09
N ALA A 16 -38.96 -5.28 -12.41
CA ALA A 16 -38.21 -6.12 -13.33
C ALA A 16 -36.72 -5.72 -13.31
N ALA A 17 -35.84 -6.71 -13.28
CA ALA A 17 -34.41 -6.51 -13.40
C ALA A 17 -34.10 -5.82 -14.75
N PRO A 18 -33.16 -4.87 -14.78
CA PRO A 18 -32.66 -4.29 -16.04
C PRO A 18 -31.93 -5.33 -16.86
N PRO A 19 -31.92 -5.21 -18.21
CA PRO A 19 -31.26 -6.16 -19.09
C PRO A 19 -29.74 -6.14 -18.90
N ASP A 20 -29.13 -7.32 -19.03
CA ASP A 20 -27.68 -7.57 -19.00
C ASP A 20 -26.91 -6.55 -19.85
N ARG A 21 -26.01 -5.80 -19.21
CA ARG A 21 -25.00 -4.99 -19.89
C ARG A 21 -23.81 -5.88 -20.25
N PRO A 22 -23.14 -5.65 -21.40
CA PRO A 22 -21.96 -6.41 -21.79
C PRO A 22 -20.86 -6.25 -20.75
N GLY A 23 -20.22 -7.38 -20.40
CA GLY A 23 -19.36 -7.57 -19.26
C GLY A 23 -18.21 -6.55 -19.15
N HIS A 24 -18.09 -5.96 -17.97
CA HIS A 24 -16.87 -5.32 -17.52
C HIS A 24 -15.78 -6.37 -17.36
N PRO A 25 -14.50 -6.05 -17.65
CA PRO A 25 -13.40 -6.98 -17.43
C PRO A 25 -13.36 -7.37 -15.96
N ARG A 26 -13.45 -8.67 -15.70
CA ARG A 26 -13.32 -9.24 -14.35
C ARG A 26 -11.85 -9.20 -13.96
N TRP A 27 -11.53 -8.61 -12.83
CA TRP A 27 -10.23 -8.70 -12.21
C TRP A 27 -9.85 -10.16 -11.98
N SER A 28 -8.68 -10.58 -12.43
CA SER A 28 -8.27 -11.95 -12.18
C SER A 28 -7.97 -12.12 -10.69
N ARG A 29 -8.43 -13.21 -10.10
CA ARG A 29 -8.20 -13.55 -8.68
C ARG A 29 -6.71 -13.55 -8.29
N ARG A 30 -5.79 -13.66 -9.27
CA ARG A 30 -4.34 -13.73 -9.06
C ARG A 30 -3.71 -12.38 -8.71
N GLY A 31 -4.12 -11.28 -9.28
CA GLY A 31 -3.47 -9.97 -9.10
C GLY A 31 -3.60 -9.37 -7.70
N PHE A 32 -4.66 -9.70 -6.94
CA PHE A 32 -4.83 -9.19 -5.57
C PHE A 32 -4.23 -10.13 -4.49
N LEU A 33 -4.01 -11.40 -4.82
CA LEU A 33 -3.46 -12.39 -3.88
C LEU A 33 -1.96 -12.26 -3.70
N SER A 34 -1.22 -11.81 -4.72
CA SER A 34 0.24 -11.68 -4.68
C SER A 34 0.73 -10.62 -3.69
N THR A 35 -0.10 -9.64 -3.30
CA THR A 35 0.31 -8.57 -2.39
C THR A 35 0.33 -8.95 -0.91
N ALA A 36 -0.21 -10.11 -0.54
CA ALA A 36 -0.16 -10.60 0.84
C ALA A 36 0.82 -11.77 1.04
N ALA A 37 1.23 -12.47 -0.05
CA ALA A 37 1.96 -13.72 0.06
C ALA A 37 3.10 -13.92 -0.96
N ALA A 38 3.34 -12.99 -1.91
CA ALA A 38 4.39 -13.17 -2.89
C ALA A 38 5.75 -12.67 -2.39
N VAL A 39 6.37 -13.42 -1.51
CA VAL A 39 7.81 -13.56 -1.45
C VAL A 39 8.13 -14.93 -2.05
N GLY A 40 8.11 -15.00 -3.37
CA GLY A 40 8.51 -16.18 -4.11
C GLY A 40 10.03 -16.27 -4.15
N CYS A 41 10.58 -17.30 -3.52
CA CYS A 41 11.98 -17.69 -3.66
C CYS A 41 12.28 -18.02 -5.12
N ALA A 42 13.16 -17.25 -5.75
CA ALA A 42 13.85 -17.70 -6.96
C ALA A 42 14.92 -18.70 -6.57
N THR A 43 14.62 -19.98 -6.61
CA THR A 43 15.66 -21.02 -6.56
C THR A 43 16.47 -20.97 -7.85
N ALA A 44 17.73 -20.58 -7.75
CA ALA A 44 18.70 -20.66 -8.83
C ALA A 44 19.01 -22.13 -9.13
N SER A 45 18.30 -22.74 -10.05
CA SER A 45 18.70 -24.01 -10.65
C SER A 45 19.73 -23.74 -11.73
N LEU A 46 20.94 -24.22 -11.50
CA LEU A 46 22.01 -24.29 -12.48
C LEU A 46 21.58 -25.24 -13.63
N ALA A 47 21.11 -24.69 -14.72
CA ALA A 47 20.88 -25.41 -15.96
C ALA A 47 21.89 -25.00 -17.03
N THR A 48 22.47 -26.02 -17.62
CA THR A 48 23.47 -26.03 -18.68
C THR A 48 23.04 -25.24 -19.92
N ALA A 49 23.96 -24.44 -20.47
CA ALA A 49 23.78 -23.62 -21.65
C ALA A 49 23.47 -24.43 -22.92
N PRO A 50 22.52 -24.01 -23.76
CA PRO A 50 22.44 -24.36 -25.17
C PRO A 50 23.05 -23.23 -26.07
N PRO A 51 23.30 -23.49 -27.35
CA PRO A 51 24.26 -22.77 -28.17
C PRO A 51 23.73 -21.43 -28.68
N ALA A 52 24.70 -20.57 -29.00
CA ALA A 52 24.55 -19.21 -29.51
C ALA A 52 23.51 -19.03 -30.63
N ALA A 53 22.52 -18.18 -30.36
CA ALA A 53 21.66 -17.60 -31.37
C ALA A 53 21.99 -16.10 -31.55
N ALA A 54 21.89 -15.63 -32.78
CA ALA A 54 22.36 -14.38 -33.31
C ALA A 54 21.97 -13.14 -32.48
N SER A 55 22.92 -12.21 -32.35
CA SER A 55 22.79 -10.90 -31.71
C SER A 55 21.61 -10.10 -32.28
N PRO A 56 20.70 -9.56 -31.48
CA PRO A 56 19.78 -8.54 -31.93
C PRO A 56 20.54 -7.21 -32.11
N ARG A 57 20.23 -6.53 -33.21
CA ARG A 57 20.75 -5.19 -33.52
C ARG A 57 20.43 -4.23 -32.38
N SER A 58 21.44 -3.47 -31.99
CA SER A 58 21.34 -2.35 -31.04
C SER A 58 20.16 -1.44 -31.41
N ALA A 59 19.22 -1.29 -30.50
CA ALA A 59 18.18 -0.27 -30.59
C ALA A 59 18.85 1.13 -30.50
N PRO A 60 18.30 2.16 -31.17
CA PRO A 60 18.87 3.50 -31.14
C PRO A 60 18.78 4.02 -29.68
N GLN A 61 19.90 4.50 -29.17
CA GLN A 61 19.97 5.24 -27.92
C GLN A 61 19.13 6.52 -28.07
N GLY A 62 17.95 6.53 -27.45
CA GLY A 62 17.12 7.71 -27.31
C GLY A 62 17.85 8.75 -26.45
N GLY A 63 18.06 9.93 -27.00
CA GLY A 63 18.73 11.04 -26.35
C GLY A 63 17.97 11.54 -25.13
N GLY A 64 18.40 11.11 -23.95
CA GLY A 64 18.12 11.79 -22.69
C GLY A 64 18.99 13.04 -22.63
N THR A 65 18.38 14.18 -22.45
CA THR A 65 19.09 15.43 -22.19
C THR A 65 19.82 15.33 -20.85
N GLY A 66 21.16 15.19 -20.89
CA GLY A 66 22.11 15.53 -19.86
C GLY A 66 22.04 14.71 -18.57
N ASP A 67 22.80 13.64 -18.49
CA ASP A 67 23.89 13.67 -17.54
C ASP A 67 24.91 12.58 -17.91
N THR A 68 26.13 13.00 -18.17
CA THR A 68 27.31 12.13 -18.19
C THR A 68 27.34 11.39 -16.86
N ALA A 69 27.47 10.06 -16.90
CA ALA A 69 27.47 9.14 -15.77
C ALA A 69 28.04 9.77 -14.49
N ASN A 70 27.18 10.22 -13.59
CA ASN A 70 27.61 10.73 -12.30
C ASN A 70 28.13 9.53 -11.49
N PRO A 71 29.42 9.45 -11.17
CA PRO A 71 29.99 8.30 -10.48
C PRO A 71 29.29 7.96 -9.16
N LEU A 72 28.64 8.96 -8.56
CA LEU A 72 27.86 8.78 -7.32
C LEU A 72 26.67 7.83 -7.50
N PHE A 73 26.05 7.83 -8.69
CA PHE A 73 24.83 7.05 -8.97
C PHE A 73 25.05 5.84 -9.88
N SER A 74 26.28 5.62 -10.39
CA SER A 74 26.58 4.47 -11.25
C SER A 74 26.29 3.12 -10.57
N ALA A 75 26.49 3.03 -9.26
CA ALA A 75 26.15 1.84 -8.50
C ALA A 75 24.62 1.65 -8.36
N LEU A 76 23.85 2.75 -8.32
CA LEU A 76 22.37 2.70 -8.33
C LEU A 76 21.85 2.22 -9.69
N ASP A 77 22.45 2.73 -10.78
CA ASP A 77 22.10 2.29 -12.13
C ASP A 77 22.31 0.78 -12.29
N ALA A 78 23.49 0.30 -11.90
CA ALA A 78 23.80 -1.13 -11.96
C ALA A 78 22.82 -1.97 -11.11
N LYS A 79 22.48 -1.49 -9.89
CA LYS A 79 21.55 -2.18 -8.99
C LYS A 79 20.13 -2.25 -9.57
N ILE A 80 19.66 -1.16 -10.19
CA ILE A 80 18.34 -1.14 -10.85
C ILE A 80 18.31 -2.08 -12.05
N GLU A 81 19.34 -2.02 -12.92
CA GLU A 81 19.40 -2.90 -14.10
C GLU A 81 19.52 -4.38 -13.71
N GLU A 82 20.24 -4.70 -12.63
CA GLU A 82 20.30 -6.06 -12.07
C GLU A 82 18.94 -6.52 -11.58
N GLY A 83 18.27 -5.71 -10.74
CA GLY A 83 16.94 -6.03 -10.20
C GLY A 83 15.88 -6.14 -11.29
N MET A 84 15.91 -5.29 -12.30
CA MET A 84 14.99 -5.40 -13.44
C MET A 84 15.11 -6.76 -14.15
N ARG A 85 16.35 -7.26 -14.34
CA ARG A 85 16.56 -8.60 -14.92
C ARG A 85 16.14 -9.72 -13.97
N ALA A 86 16.50 -9.60 -12.67
CA ALA A 86 16.20 -10.62 -11.67
C ALA A 86 14.70 -10.81 -11.42
N TYR A 87 13.93 -9.72 -11.47
CA TYR A 87 12.51 -9.68 -11.09
C TYR A 87 11.56 -9.49 -12.27
N ALA A 88 12.02 -9.64 -13.50
CA ALA A 88 11.21 -9.46 -14.71
C ALA A 88 10.47 -8.11 -14.74
N ILE A 89 11.21 -7.00 -14.55
CA ILE A 89 10.66 -5.64 -14.58
C ILE A 89 10.95 -5.03 -15.97
N PRO A 90 9.92 -4.76 -16.82
CA PRO A 90 10.13 -4.20 -18.15
C PRO A 90 10.58 -2.74 -18.11
N GLY A 91 10.07 -1.96 -17.17
CA GLY A 91 10.34 -0.55 -17.06
C GLY A 91 10.41 -0.06 -15.62
N ALA A 92 11.35 0.83 -15.36
CA ALA A 92 11.53 1.47 -14.06
C ALA A 92 11.92 2.94 -14.23
N ALA A 93 11.53 3.78 -13.28
CA ALA A 93 12.02 5.14 -13.13
C ALA A 93 12.50 5.38 -11.70
N VAL A 94 13.66 6.03 -11.54
CA VAL A 94 14.22 6.36 -10.23
C VAL A 94 14.49 7.85 -10.11
N GLY A 95 14.26 8.38 -8.92
CA GLY A 95 14.62 9.75 -8.54
C GLY A 95 15.34 9.79 -7.21
N VAL A 96 16.44 10.50 -7.16
CA VAL A 96 17.21 10.77 -5.92
C VAL A 96 17.35 12.26 -5.71
N LEU A 97 17.08 12.71 -4.50
CA LEU A 97 17.41 14.04 -4.01
C LEU A 97 18.46 13.88 -2.90
N LEU A 98 19.64 14.45 -3.09
CA LEU A 98 20.73 14.38 -2.14
C LEU A 98 21.40 15.75 -2.01
N ASN A 99 21.27 16.39 -0.83
CA ASN A 99 21.86 17.71 -0.56
C ASN A 99 21.52 18.77 -1.63
N GLY A 100 20.27 18.74 -2.14
CA GLY A 100 19.79 19.64 -3.17
C GLY A 100 20.12 19.24 -4.61
N GLN A 101 21.01 18.28 -4.82
CA GLN A 101 21.27 17.67 -6.13
C GLN A 101 20.18 16.66 -6.48
N GLU A 102 19.79 16.67 -7.74
CA GLU A 102 18.76 15.79 -8.28
C GLU A 102 19.37 14.80 -9.28
N TYR A 103 18.92 13.56 -9.18
CA TYR A 103 19.18 12.52 -10.15
C TYR A 103 17.86 11.89 -10.57
N ILE A 104 17.55 11.89 -11.85
CA ILE A 104 16.34 11.27 -12.42
C ILE A 104 16.76 10.41 -13.60
N ARG A 105 16.31 9.15 -13.62
CA ARG A 105 16.57 8.25 -14.75
C ARG A 105 15.44 7.25 -14.95
N GLY A 106 15.10 7.03 -16.24
CA GLY A 106 14.23 5.95 -16.69
C GLY A 106 15.04 4.79 -17.26
N TYR A 107 14.51 3.59 -17.15
CA TYR A 107 15.11 2.33 -17.62
C TYR A 107 14.04 1.49 -18.31
N GLY A 108 14.42 0.79 -19.38
CA GLY A 108 13.54 -0.14 -20.07
C GLY A 108 12.37 0.54 -20.78
N VAL A 109 11.22 -0.12 -20.78
CA VAL A 109 10.07 0.24 -21.61
C VAL A 109 8.76 0.27 -20.82
N THR A 110 7.82 1.09 -21.31
CA THR A 110 6.49 1.26 -20.68
C THR A 110 5.57 0.07 -20.92
N ASN A 111 5.81 -0.72 -21.97
CA ASN A 111 4.97 -1.83 -22.39
C ASN A 111 5.82 -2.84 -23.19
N VAL A 112 5.71 -4.13 -22.87
CA VAL A 112 6.49 -5.16 -23.57
C VAL A 112 6.02 -5.41 -25.00
N ASP A 113 4.73 -5.22 -25.29
CA ASP A 113 4.16 -5.43 -26.63
C ASP A 113 4.31 -4.22 -27.54
N HIS A 114 4.31 -3.00 -26.96
CA HIS A 114 4.46 -1.72 -27.66
C HIS A 114 5.52 -0.87 -26.96
N PRO A 115 6.81 -1.19 -27.12
CA PRO A 115 7.88 -0.60 -26.32
C PRO A 115 8.10 0.87 -26.63
N VAL A 116 7.91 1.71 -25.62
CA VAL A 116 8.31 3.11 -25.59
C VAL A 116 9.27 3.27 -24.40
N PRO A 117 10.40 3.97 -24.53
CA PRO A 117 11.34 4.16 -23.43
C PRO A 117 10.69 4.83 -22.22
N VAL A 118 11.03 4.34 -21.02
CA VAL A 118 10.69 5.01 -19.77
C VAL A 118 11.63 6.19 -19.55
N ASP A 119 11.08 7.32 -19.11
CA ASP A 119 11.82 8.53 -18.73
C ASP A 119 11.35 9.09 -17.37
N GLY A 120 11.87 10.25 -16.98
CA GLY A 120 11.52 10.90 -15.71
C GLY A 120 10.11 11.43 -15.63
N ASP A 121 9.44 11.60 -16.76
CA ASP A 121 8.08 12.14 -16.89
C ASP A 121 7.04 11.04 -17.18
N THR A 122 7.49 9.82 -17.45
CA THR A 122 6.63 8.64 -17.58
C THR A 122 5.78 8.47 -16.33
N VAL A 123 4.47 8.30 -16.53
CA VAL A 123 3.51 8.18 -15.42
C VAL A 123 3.18 6.74 -15.09
N PHE A 124 3.11 6.48 -13.80
CA PHE A 124 2.81 5.17 -13.19
C PHE A 124 1.69 5.33 -12.17
N ARG A 125 0.97 4.25 -11.88
CA ARG A 125 0.16 4.19 -10.66
C ARG A 125 1.08 4.08 -9.46
N VAL A 126 0.90 4.98 -8.48
CA VAL A 126 1.76 5.01 -7.29
C VAL A 126 1.12 4.35 -6.07
N GLY A 127 -0.06 3.77 -6.23
CA GLY A 127 -0.75 3.05 -5.17
C GLY A 127 -0.81 3.86 -3.88
N SER A 128 -0.48 3.22 -2.77
CA SER A 128 -0.60 3.80 -1.42
C SER A 128 0.26 5.04 -1.15
N THR A 129 1.22 5.40 -1.99
CA THR A 129 1.89 6.72 -1.91
C THR A 129 0.86 7.86 -1.98
N THR A 130 -0.30 7.64 -2.60
CA THR A 130 -1.48 8.53 -2.60
C THR A 130 -1.87 9.00 -1.21
N LYS A 131 -1.78 8.14 -0.19
CA LYS A 131 -2.18 8.47 1.18
C LYS A 131 -1.46 9.71 1.72
N THR A 132 -0.21 9.92 1.29
CA THR A 132 0.57 11.09 1.71
C THR A 132 -0.02 12.40 1.18
N PHE A 133 -0.63 12.38 0.00
CA PHE A 133 -1.37 13.50 -0.59
C PHE A 133 -2.68 13.75 0.15
N THR A 134 -3.43 12.70 0.49
CA THR A 134 -4.65 12.78 1.33
C THR A 134 -4.34 13.42 2.68
N GLY A 135 -3.31 12.94 3.37
CA GLY A 135 -2.88 13.47 4.66
C GLY A 135 -2.42 14.92 4.58
N THR A 136 -1.67 15.28 3.55
CA THR A 136 -1.21 16.68 3.34
C THR A 136 -2.38 17.61 3.03
N THR A 137 -3.38 17.15 2.27
CA THR A 137 -4.60 17.91 1.99
C THR A 137 -5.36 18.20 3.29
N LEU A 138 -5.55 17.18 4.15
CA LEU A 138 -6.19 17.38 5.46
C LEU A 138 -5.38 18.29 6.38
N MET A 139 -4.05 18.15 6.36
CA MET A 139 -3.18 19.04 7.14
C MET A 139 -3.29 20.50 6.68
N ARG A 140 -3.42 20.74 5.38
CA ARG A 140 -3.65 22.06 4.83
C ARG A 140 -5.02 22.61 5.22
N LEU A 141 -6.06 21.78 5.21
CA LEU A 141 -7.40 22.14 5.69
C LEU A 141 -7.40 22.42 7.20
N ALA A 142 -6.54 21.73 7.96
CA ALA A 142 -6.36 22.00 9.39
C ALA A 142 -5.72 23.35 9.65
N GLU A 143 -4.67 23.74 8.90
CA GLU A 143 -4.09 25.11 9.02
C GLU A 143 -5.08 26.21 8.63
N GLN A 144 -6.02 25.92 7.72
CA GLN A 144 -7.11 26.83 7.35
C GLN A 144 -8.23 26.89 8.40
N GLY A 145 -8.13 26.13 9.51
CA GLY A 145 -9.16 26.04 10.54
C GLY A 145 -10.43 25.29 10.12
N LYS A 146 -10.42 24.60 8.98
CA LYS A 146 -11.57 23.85 8.46
C LYS A 146 -11.67 22.44 9.04
N VAL A 147 -10.56 21.85 9.48
CA VAL A 147 -10.48 20.53 10.08
C VAL A 147 -9.64 20.60 11.35
N GLU A 148 -10.08 19.91 12.40
CA GLU A 148 -9.30 19.65 13.61
C GLU A 148 -8.96 18.16 13.62
N LEU A 149 -7.66 17.81 13.59
CA LEU A 149 -7.24 16.41 13.48
C LEU A 149 -7.67 15.56 14.68
N ASP A 150 -7.78 16.17 15.86
CA ASP A 150 -8.17 15.47 17.08
C ASP A 150 -9.69 15.52 17.36
N ALA A 151 -10.48 16.11 16.44
CA ALA A 151 -11.93 16.06 16.52
C ALA A 151 -12.48 14.73 16.04
N PRO A 152 -13.61 14.27 16.60
CA PRO A 152 -14.32 13.10 16.11
C PRO A 152 -14.73 13.23 14.63
N VAL A 153 -14.66 12.13 13.87
CA VAL A 153 -15.10 12.07 12.47
C VAL A 153 -16.52 12.60 12.30
N ARG A 154 -17.41 12.29 13.23
CA ARG A 154 -18.82 12.73 13.21
C ARG A 154 -19.02 14.23 13.24
N ARG A 155 -18.02 15.03 13.60
CA ARG A 155 -18.08 16.49 13.47
C ARG A 155 -18.20 16.92 11.99
N TYR A 156 -17.62 16.13 11.08
CA TYR A 156 -17.59 16.41 9.63
C TYR A 156 -18.56 15.54 8.86
N LEU A 157 -18.81 14.33 9.35
CA LEU A 157 -19.68 13.31 8.78
C LEU A 157 -20.65 12.83 9.88
N PRO A 158 -21.77 13.56 10.14
CA PRO A 158 -22.67 13.28 11.26
C PRO A 158 -23.23 11.85 11.26
N ASP A 159 -23.48 11.29 10.06
CA ASP A 159 -24.06 9.96 9.86
C ASP A 159 -23.00 8.84 9.80
N PHE A 160 -21.73 9.16 10.03
CA PHE A 160 -20.66 8.16 9.99
C PHE A 160 -20.89 7.06 11.03
N ALA A 161 -20.80 5.80 10.58
CA ALA A 161 -20.95 4.62 11.44
C ALA A 161 -20.04 3.47 10.98
N VAL A 162 -19.56 2.72 11.96
CA VAL A 162 -19.02 1.35 11.85
C VAL A 162 -19.83 0.46 12.79
N ALA A 163 -19.62 -0.86 12.80
CA ALA A 163 -20.42 -1.78 13.62
C ALA A 163 -20.36 -1.47 15.13
N ASP A 164 -19.26 -0.90 15.59
CA ASP A 164 -19.09 -0.48 16.99
C ASP A 164 -19.59 0.96 17.20
N PRO A 165 -20.63 1.19 18.05
CA PRO A 165 -21.15 2.53 18.31
C PRO A 165 -20.16 3.46 19.02
N PHE A 166 -19.28 2.92 19.89
CA PHE A 166 -18.26 3.70 20.58
C PHE A 166 -17.21 4.18 19.58
N ALA A 167 -16.66 3.31 18.74
CA ALA A 167 -15.74 3.68 17.68
C ALA A 167 -16.36 4.70 16.72
N SER A 168 -17.61 4.50 16.33
CA SER A 168 -18.37 5.43 15.47
C SER A 168 -18.45 6.85 16.07
N ALA A 169 -18.56 6.97 17.39
CA ALA A 169 -18.69 8.24 18.08
C ALA A 169 -17.34 8.89 18.39
N GLN A 170 -16.29 8.12 18.65
CA GLN A 170 -15.05 8.61 19.26
C GLN A 170 -13.86 8.68 18.30
N VAL A 171 -13.86 7.91 17.21
CA VAL A 171 -12.73 7.91 16.28
C VAL A 171 -12.46 9.31 15.75
N THR A 172 -11.20 9.73 15.82
CA THR A 172 -10.76 11.06 15.39
C THR A 172 -10.21 11.06 13.96
N VAL A 173 -10.16 12.22 13.32
CA VAL A 173 -9.52 12.38 12.00
C VAL A 173 -8.05 11.91 12.03
N ARG A 174 -7.32 12.19 13.10
CA ARG A 174 -5.93 11.73 13.28
C ARG A 174 -5.83 10.20 13.23
N GLN A 175 -6.74 9.49 13.87
CA GLN A 175 -6.74 8.04 13.92
C GLN A 175 -7.04 7.38 12.55
N LEU A 176 -7.74 8.09 11.65
CA LEU A 176 -7.83 7.68 10.26
C LEU A 176 -6.47 7.71 9.57
N LEU A 177 -5.69 8.77 9.81
CA LEU A 177 -4.45 9.09 9.09
C LEU A 177 -3.23 8.33 9.62
N ASN A 178 -3.28 7.85 10.86
CA ASN A 178 -2.19 7.10 11.46
C ASN A 178 -2.48 5.59 11.59
N HIS A 179 -3.52 5.10 10.89
CA HIS A 179 -3.90 3.70 10.87
C HIS A 179 -4.19 3.09 12.26
N SER A 180 -4.83 3.85 13.14
CA SER A 180 -5.28 3.37 14.45
C SER A 180 -6.78 3.51 14.66
N ALA A 181 -7.56 3.58 13.57
CA ALA A 181 -9.03 3.65 13.64
C ALA A 181 -9.65 2.36 14.23
N GLY A 182 -9.01 1.22 14.03
CA GLY A 182 -9.30 -0.03 14.72
C GLY A 182 -10.34 -0.93 14.08
N TRP A 183 -11.02 -0.53 12.99
CA TRP A 183 -11.91 -1.42 12.22
C TRP A 183 -11.19 -2.15 11.09
N LEU A 184 -11.86 -3.12 10.49
CA LEU A 184 -11.37 -3.88 9.33
C LEU A 184 -10.93 -2.91 8.21
N GLY A 185 -9.66 -3.01 7.81
CA GLY A 185 -9.03 -2.03 6.92
C GLY A 185 -9.16 -2.33 5.44
N ASP A 186 -9.28 -3.59 5.09
CA ASP A 186 -9.30 -4.05 3.70
C ASP A 186 -10.74 -4.28 3.23
N ASP A 187 -11.33 -3.19 2.72
CA ASP A 187 -12.62 -3.17 2.04
C ASP A 187 -12.39 -2.59 0.63
N TYR A 188 -12.60 -3.41 -0.40
CA TYR A 188 -12.31 -3.09 -1.80
C TYR A 188 -13.57 -2.99 -2.65
N GLN A 189 -14.75 -2.87 -2.04
CA GLN A 189 -16.02 -2.78 -2.76
C GLN A 189 -16.02 -1.67 -3.81
N ASP A 190 -16.49 -2.01 -5.02
CA ASP A 190 -16.65 -1.04 -6.11
C ASP A 190 -18.06 -0.40 -6.07
N PHE A 191 -18.09 0.90 -5.85
CA PHE A 191 -19.30 1.71 -5.92
C PHE A 191 -19.44 2.48 -7.24
N GLY A 192 -18.69 2.07 -8.28
CA GLY A 192 -18.70 2.67 -9.62
C GLY A 192 -17.91 3.97 -9.70
N GLN A 193 -18.11 4.71 -10.81
CA GLN A 193 -17.32 5.89 -11.17
C GLN A 193 -18.06 7.22 -10.92
N GLY A 194 -19.24 7.20 -10.29
CA GLY A 194 -20.02 8.41 -9.98
C GLY A 194 -19.39 9.29 -8.90
N ASP A 195 -19.73 10.57 -8.85
CA ASP A 195 -19.24 11.52 -7.83
C ASP A 195 -19.71 11.16 -6.41
N ASP A 196 -20.69 10.27 -6.28
CA ASP A 196 -21.21 9.73 -5.03
C ASP A 196 -20.52 8.44 -4.56
N ALA A 197 -19.57 7.89 -5.34
CA ALA A 197 -18.94 6.60 -5.05
C ALA A 197 -18.33 6.55 -3.64
N LEU A 198 -17.60 7.61 -3.25
CA LEU A 198 -16.96 7.70 -1.93
C LEU A 198 -18.01 7.86 -0.81
N THR A 199 -19.11 8.58 -1.06
CA THR A 199 -20.22 8.71 -0.11
C THR A 199 -20.88 7.35 0.14
N ARG A 200 -21.12 6.57 -0.92
CA ARG A 200 -21.72 5.22 -0.82
C ARG A 200 -20.78 4.24 -0.12
N PHE A 201 -19.48 4.30 -0.40
CA PHE A 201 -18.48 3.51 0.30
C PHE A 201 -18.52 3.78 1.81
N VAL A 202 -18.47 5.06 2.23
CA VAL A 202 -18.50 5.41 3.66
C VAL A 202 -19.82 5.01 4.32
N ALA A 203 -20.95 5.10 3.63
CA ALA A 203 -22.25 4.62 4.14
C ALA A 203 -22.28 3.09 4.32
N SER A 204 -21.59 2.32 3.47
CA SER A 204 -21.52 0.85 3.59
C SER A 204 -20.74 0.38 4.82
N MET A 205 -19.85 1.23 5.35
CA MET A 205 -18.99 0.90 6.50
C MET A 205 -19.76 0.67 7.82
N ALA A 206 -21.03 1.01 7.90
CA ALA A 206 -21.85 0.81 9.11
C ALA A 206 -21.83 -0.64 9.65
N ARG A 207 -21.49 -1.62 8.84
CA ARG A 207 -21.38 -3.04 9.18
C ARG A 207 -19.93 -3.53 9.38
N LEU A 208 -18.91 -2.67 9.14
CA LEU A 208 -17.50 -3.07 9.28
C LEU A 208 -17.19 -3.43 10.73
N PRO A 209 -16.62 -4.63 10.99
CA PRO A 209 -16.30 -5.05 12.33
C PRO A 209 -15.15 -4.22 12.92
N GLN A 210 -15.27 -3.90 14.21
CA GLN A 210 -14.22 -3.29 15.00
C GLN A 210 -13.29 -4.39 15.52
N LEU A 211 -11.98 -4.24 15.28
CA LEU A 211 -10.95 -5.20 15.70
C LEU A 211 -10.28 -4.77 17.02
N THR A 212 -9.99 -3.47 17.15
CA THR A 212 -9.32 -2.89 18.32
C THR A 212 -9.96 -1.55 18.69
N GLU A 213 -9.78 -1.10 19.93
CA GLU A 213 -10.20 0.26 20.30
C GLU A 213 -9.47 1.33 19.47
N PRO A 214 -10.16 2.41 19.03
CA PRO A 214 -9.53 3.50 18.32
C PRO A 214 -8.32 4.09 19.07
N GLY A 215 -7.20 4.22 18.38
CA GLY A 215 -5.98 4.81 18.91
C GLY A 215 -5.04 3.84 19.64
N THR A 216 -5.42 2.57 19.85
CA THR A 216 -4.65 1.64 20.69
C THR A 216 -3.64 0.78 19.92
N VAL A 217 -3.96 0.37 18.69
CA VAL A 217 -3.13 -0.55 17.91
C VAL A 217 -2.96 -0.01 16.49
N PHE A 218 -1.75 -0.09 15.96
CA PHE A 218 -1.49 0.11 14.54
C PHE A 218 -2.03 -1.08 13.75
N ALA A 219 -2.94 -0.83 12.80
CA ALA A 219 -3.39 -1.78 11.81
C ALA A 219 -3.59 -1.05 10.49
N TYR A 220 -2.83 -1.41 9.46
CA TYR A 220 -2.91 -0.71 8.16
C TYR A 220 -4.34 -0.72 7.62
N ASN A 221 -4.87 0.45 7.24
CA ASN A 221 -6.30 0.62 7.03
C ASN A 221 -6.58 1.48 5.79
N ASN A 222 -7.02 0.84 4.71
CA ASN A 222 -7.41 1.51 3.47
C ASN A 222 -8.76 2.21 3.63
N ALA A 223 -9.74 1.56 4.25
CA ALA A 223 -11.08 2.11 4.45
C ALA A 223 -11.06 3.43 5.26
N ALA A 224 -10.14 3.56 6.25
CA ALA A 224 -9.99 4.78 7.02
C ALA A 224 -9.57 5.98 6.13
N LEU A 225 -8.76 5.75 5.11
CA LEU A 225 -8.36 6.80 4.17
C LEU A 225 -9.50 7.21 3.23
N CYS A 226 -10.42 6.31 2.92
CA CYS A 226 -11.65 6.64 2.20
C CYS A 226 -12.53 7.58 3.04
N VAL A 227 -12.66 7.33 4.35
CA VAL A 227 -13.34 8.27 5.28
C VAL A 227 -12.63 9.63 5.31
N ALA A 228 -11.30 9.64 5.36
CA ALA A 228 -10.50 10.86 5.29
C ALA A 228 -10.75 11.65 4.00
N GLY A 229 -10.82 10.95 2.86
CA GLY A 229 -11.21 11.55 1.57
C GLY A 229 -12.63 12.13 1.60
N ARG A 230 -13.59 11.42 2.21
CA ARG A 230 -14.97 11.90 2.34
C ARG A 230 -15.06 13.15 3.24
N ILE A 231 -14.21 13.28 4.27
CA ILE A 231 -14.11 14.52 5.05
C ILE A 231 -13.61 15.66 4.16
N ILE A 232 -12.61 15.44 3.30
CA ILE A 232 -12.14 16.46 2.34
C ILE A 232 -13.30 16.93 1.45
N GLU A 233 -14.11 16.02 0.91
CA GLU A 233 -15.30 16.39 0.11
C GLU A 233 -16.29 17.22 0.92
N ALA A 234 -16.62 16.78 2.14
CA ALA A 234 -17.61 17.43 2.99
C ALA A 234 -17.21 18.89 3.35
N VAL A 235 -15.92 19.13 3.63
CA VAL A 235 -15.46 20.46 4.05
C VAL A 235 -15.10 21.40 2.90
N THR A 236 -14.87 20.84 1.69
CA THR A 236 -14.53 21.65 0.49
C THR A 236 -15.69 21.84 -0.46
N GLY A 237 -16.72 20.99 -0.41
CA GLY A 237 -17.81 20.96 -1.38
C GLY A 237 -17.38 20.53 -2.80
N LYS A 238 -16.23 19.87 -2.93
CA LYS A 238 -15.65 19.38 -4.18
C LYS A 238 -15.52 17.86 -4.13
N THR A 239 -15.40 17.20 -5.29
CA THR A 239 -14.95 15.81 -5.31
C THR A 239 -13.54 15.72 -4.71
N TYR A 240 -13.17 14.54 -4.19
CA TYR A 240 -11.87 14.30 -3.58
C TYR A 240 -10.73 14.70 -4.53
N GLU A 241 -10.79 14.24 -5.79
CA GLU A 241 -9.76 14.49 -6.78
C GLU A 241 -9.62 15.99 -7.08
N ALA A 242 -10.74 16.70 -7.26
CA ALA A 242 -10.74 18.13 -7.51
C ALA A 242 -10.21 18.93 -6.31
N ALA A 243 -10.48 18.48 -5.08
CA ALA A 243 -9.97 19.13 -3.87
C ALA A 243 -8.45 18.94 -3.72
N VAL A 244 -7.93 17.71 -3.87
CA VAL A 244 -6.49 17.42 -3.79
C VAL A 244 -5.75 18.15 -4.90
N ARG A 245 -6.28 18.16 -6.12
CA ARG A 245 -5.71 18.91 -7.22
C ARG A 245 -5.56 20.40 -6.89
N ALA A 246 -6.65 21.06 -6.51
CA ALA A 246 -6.64 22.49 -6.22
C ALA A 246 -5.80 22.89 -4.99
N LEU A 247 -5.76 21.99 -3.97
CA LEU A 247 -5.07 22.29 -2.71
C LEU A 247 -3.59 21.86 -2.70
N VAL A 248 -3.19 20.88 -3.49
CA VAL A 248 -1.86 20.28 -3.41
C VAL A 248 -1.18 20.19 -4.78
N ILE A 249 -1.79 19.51 -5.75
CA ILE A 249 -1.14 19.18 -7.01
C ILE A 249 -0.81 20.43 -7.84
N ASP A 250 -1.82 21.26 -8.13
CA ASP A 250 -1.65 22.45 -8.98
C ASP A 250 -0.72 23.49 -8.30
N PRO A 251 -0.86 23.82 -7.00
CA PRO A 251 0.06 24.77 -6.36
C PRO A 251 1.51 24.30 -6.31
N LEU A 252 1.76 22.99 -6.27
CA LEU A 252 3.12 22.43 -6.30
C LEU A 252 3.67 22.24 -7.71
N GLY A 253 2.87 22.52 -8.75
CA GLY A 253 3.28 22.35 -10.13
C GLY A 253 3.53 20.89 -10.54
N LEU A 254 2.82 19.93 -9.94
CA LEU A 254 2.97 18.50 -10.22
C LEU A 254 2.26 18.18 -11.54
N GLY A 255 2.92 18.49 -12.66
CA GLY A 255 2.35 18.48 -14.00
C GLY A 255 1.98 17.08 -14.52
N HIS A 256 2.59 16.03 -13.98
CA HIS A 256 2.39 14.63 -14.36
C HIS A 256 1.67 13.82 -13.25
N THR A 257 0.93 14.50 -12.37
CA THR A 257 0.20 13.86 -11.27
C THR A 257 -1.31 14.01 -11.46
N ARG A 258 -2.04 12.88 -11.61
CA ARG A 258 -3.47 12.81 -11.97
C ARG A 258 -4.17 11.68 -11.23
N PHE A 259 -5.51 11.64 -11.32
CA PHE A 259 -6.33 10.56 -10.75
C PHE A 259 -7.01 9.69 -11.79
N SER A 260 -7.33 10.21 -12.96
CA SER A 260 -8.12 9.50 -13.97
C SER A 260 -7.32 9.20 -15.23
N SER A 261 -7.73 8.15 -15.95
CA SER A 261 -7.07 7.67 -17.16
C SER A 261 -7.22 8.65 -18.33
N ASP A 262 -8.34 9.37 -18.40
CA ASP A 262 -8.60 10.38 -19.43
C ASP A 262 -7.73 11.63 -19.30
N GLU A 263 -7.24 11.95 -18.10
CA GLU A 263 -6.31 13.06 -17.87
C GLU A 263 -4.88 12.79 -18.35
N ILE A 264 -4.54 11.53 -18.63
CA ILE A 264 -3.16 11.11 -19.00
C ILE A 264 -2.99 10.65 -20.45
N VAL A 265 -4.03 10.75 -21.28
CA VAL A 265 -4.01 10.29 -22.69
C VAL A 265 -2.84 10.90 -23.50
N GLY A 266 -2.38 12.09 -23.13
CA GLY A 266 -1.24 12.75 -23.79
C GLY A 266 0.12 12.48 -23.15
N PHE A 267 0.20 11.64 -22.12
CA PHE A 267 1.44 11.33 -21.39
C PHE A 267 2.08 10.03 -21.88
N ASN A 268 3.36 9.85 -21.55
CA ASN A 268 4.01 8.55 -21.65
C ASN A 268 3.55 7.71 -20.44
N VAL A 269 2.76 6.66 -20.69
CA VAL A 269 2.07 5.89 -19.64
C VAL A 269 2.68 4.49 -19.54
N ALA A 270 3.10 4.10 -18.34
CA ALA A 270 3.55 2.75 -18.05
C ALA A 270 2.34 1.80 -17.92
N ALA A 271 2.30 0.75 -18.72
CA ALA A 271 1.31 -0.31 -18.61
C ALA A 271 1.64 -1.25 -17.44
N SER A 272 0.62 -1.89 -16.86
CA SER A 272 0.80 -2.89 -15.80
C SER A 272 1.21 -4.25 -16.38
N HIS A 273 2.14 -4.94 -15.70
CA HIS A 273 2.57 -6.28 -16.09
C HIS A 273 2.53 -7.23 -14.90
N ASP A 274 2.01 -8.43 -15.15
CA ASP A 274 2.17 -9.59 -14.26
C ASP A 274 3.50 -10.30 -14.54
N VAL A 275 3.89 -11.21 -13.65
CA VAL A 275 5.06 -12.08 -13.84
C VAL A 275 4.60 -13.51 -13.94
N VAL A 276 4.66 -14.06 -15.16
CA VAL A 276 4.27 -15.44 -15.46
C VAL A 276 5.50 -16.22 -15.94
N ASP A 277 5.83 -17.31 -15.30
CA ASP A 277 7.01 -18.15 -15.61
C ASP A 277 8.31 -17.32 -15.70
N GLY A 278 8.48 -16.36 -14.78
CA GLY A 278 9.66 -15.47 -14.72
C GLY A 278 9.75 -14.43 -15.84
N LYS A 279 8.65 -14.14 -16.53
CA LYS A 279 8.58 -13.15 -17.61
C LYS A 279 7.48 -12.15 -17.36
N ALA A 280 7.75 -10.90 -17.71
CA ALA A 280 6.71 -9.87 -17.68
C ALA A 280 5.69 -10.09 -18.80
N VAL A 281 4.42 -10.08 -18.43
CA VAL A 281 3.27 -10.24 -19.33
C VAL A 281 2.35 -9.04 -19.15
N LEU A 282 1.98 -8.39 -20.25
CA LEU A 282 1.05 -7.27 -20.23
C LEU A 282 -0.31 -7.68 -19.64
N GLU A 283 -0.77 -6.97 -18.61
CA GLU A 283 -2.06 -7.23 -17.95
C GLU A 283 -2.90 -5.94 -17.86
N PRO A 284 -3.67 -5.61 -18.91
CA PRO A 284 -4.45 -4.38 -18.96
C PRO A 284 -5.58 -4.33 -17.93
N SER A 285 -6.08 -5.47 -17.46
CA SER A 285 -7.14 -5.56 -16.45
C SER A 285 -6.71 -5.01 -15.08
N PHE A 286 -5.41 -4.88 -14.85
CA PHE A 286 -4.86 -4.29 -13.62
C PHE A 286 -4.97 -2.75 -13.57
N TRP A 287 -5.29 -2.08 -14.68
CA TRP A 287 -5.29 -0.62 -14.73
C TRP A 287 -6.50 0.04 -14.06
N PRO A 288 -7.74 -0.43 -14.25
CA PRO A 288 -8.92 0.19 -13.64
C PRO A 288 -8.90 0.14 -12.11
N GLN A 289 -9.61 1.08 -11.48
CA GLN A 289 -9.80 1.05 -10.02
C GLN A 289 -11.21 1.52 -9.64
N PRO A 290 -11.75 1.07 -8.51
CA PRO A 290 -12.92 1.66 -7.89
C PRO A 290 -12.64 3.12 -7.49
N ARG A 291 -13.49 4.06 -7.92
CA ARG A 291 -13.28 5.49 -7.63
C ARG A 291 -13.34 5.79 -6.13
N SER A 292 -14.12 5.01 -5.38
CA SER A 292 -14.18 5.10 -3.92
C SER A 292 -12.84 4.88 -3.23
N LEU A 293 -11.89 4.19 -3.88
CA LEU A 293 -10.53 3.95 -3.37
C LEU A 293 -9.52 5.04 -3.77
N ALA A 294 -9.95 6.10 -4.48
CA ALA A 294 -9.06 7.19 -4.88
C ALA A 294 -8.24 7.79 -3.72
N PRO A 295 -8.80 8.00 -2.49
CA PRO A 295 -8.03 8.56 -1.38
C PRO A 295 -6.93 7.65 -0.84
N THR A 296 -6.99 6.37 -1.12
CA THR A 296 -6.05 5.38 -0.59
C THR A 296 -5.02 4.90 -1.61
N GLY A 297 -5.31 4.95 -2.92
CA GLY A 297 -4.41 4.40 -3.92
C GLY A 297 -4.54 4.95 -5.34
N GLY A 298 -5.40 5.96 -5.58
CA GLY A 298 -5.81 6.36 -6.91
C GLY A 298 -4.85 7.21 -7.72
N LEU A 299 -3.76 7.68 -7.14
CA LEU A 299 -2.88 8.63 -7.79
C LEU A 299 -2.03 7.97 -8.89
N ILE A 300 -1.89 8.68 -9.99
CA ILE A 300 -0.97 8.41 -11.09
C ILE A 300 0.07 9.53 -11.04
N SER A 301 1.38 9.21 -11.11
CA SER A 301 2.43 10.23 -10.99
C SER A 301 3.71 9.81 -11.71
N SER A 302 4.62 10.76 -11.94
CA SER A 302 5.96 10.53 -12.46
C SER A 302 7.02 10.62 -11.36
N VAL A 303 8.21 10.09 -11.63
CA VAL A 303 9.32 10.18 -10.66
C VAL A 303 9.78 11.63 -10.47
N ARG A 304 9.68 12.49 -11.50
CA ARG A 304 9.97 13.92 -11.36
C ARG A 304 9.03 14.60 -10.36
N ASP A 305 7.74 14.34 -10.51
CA ASP A 305 6.74 14.90 -9.58
C ASP A 305 6.91 14.35 -8.16
N GLN A 306 7.28 13.08 -8.03
CA GLN A 306 7.59 12.49 -6.71
C GLN A 306 8.83 13.16 -6.06
N LEU A 307 9.84 13.58 -6.82
CA LEU A 307 10.96 14.36 -6.27
C LEU A 307 10.55 15.79 -5.89
N ASN A 308 9.67 16.44 -6.66
CA ASN A 308 9.10 17.73 -6.27
C ASN A 308 8.27 17.60 -4.98
N TRP A 309 7.53 16.48 -4.83
CA TRP A 309 6.85 16.12 -3.59
C TRP A 309 7.82 15.95 -2.42
N ALA A 310 8.96 15.27 -2.64
CA ALA A 310 10.01 15.13 -1.63
C ALA A 310 10.60 16.50 -1.24
N ARG A 311 10.89 17.39 -2.20
CA ARG A 311 11.39 18.74 -1.93
C ARG A 311 10.44 19.54 -1.04
N PHE A 312 9.14 19.48 -1.34
CA PHE A 312 8.14 20.15 -0.53
C PHE A 312 8.18 19.67 0.92
N HIS A 313 8.22 18.34 1.13
CA HIS A 313 8.24 17.77 2.47
C HIS A 313 9.59 17.92 3.20
N LEU A 314 10.71 17.97 2.50
CA LEU A 314 12.03 18.24 3.09
C LEU A 314 12.25 19.75 3.35
N GLY A 315 11.53 20.60 2.64
CA GLY A 315 11.63 22.06 2.70
C GLY A 315 10.88 22.67 3.88
N ASP A 316 10.43 23.88 3.66
CA ASP A 316 9.72 24.71 4.66
C ASP A 316 8.21 24.83 4.40
N GLY A 317 7.69 24.09 3.41
CA GLY A 317 6.28 24.11 3.03
C GLY A 317 5.90 25.19 2.02
N THR A 318 6.88 25.78 1.35
CA THR A 318 6.70 26.77 0.29
C THR A 318 6.64 26.09 -1.08
N ALA A 319 5.69 26.45 -1.91
CA ALA A 319 5.56 26.02 -3.29
C ALA A 319 6.59 26.72 -4.20
N PRO A 320 6.82 26.24 -5.44
CA PRO A 320 7.79 26.83 -6.36
C PRO A 320 7.52 28.30 -6.71
N ASP A 321 6.26 28.75 -6.66
CA ASP A 321 5.86 30.15 -6.88
C ASP A 321 6.06 31.07 -5.68
N GLY A 322 6.59 30.55 -4.57
CA GLY A 322 6.77 31.27 -3.31
C GLY A 322 5.57 31.23 -2.37
N THR A 323 4.45 30.63 -2.77
CA THR A 323 3.26 30.49 -1.92
C THR A 323 3.52 29.48 -0.81
N ARG A 324 3.26 29.84 0.44
CA ARG A 324 3.34 28.90 1.56
C ARG A 324 2.08 28.04 1.63
N LEU A 325 2.22 26.75 1.37
CA LEU A 325 1.11 25.79 1.42
C LEU A 325 0.92 25.21 2.82
N LEU A 326 2.00 24.90 3.52
CA LEU A 326 2.01 24.48 4.91
C LEU A 326 3.08 25.24 5.68
N SER A 327 2.85 25.47 6.95
CA SER A 327 3.90 25.94 7.85
C SER A 327 4.92 24.84 8.12
N ARG A 328 6.15 25.22 8.43
CA ARG A 328 7.18 24.27 8.85
C ARG A 328 6.77 23.45 10.08
N PRO A 329 6.14 24.04 11.13
CA PRO A 329 5.61 23.25 12.23
C PRO A 329 4.61 22.18 11.82
N SER A 330 3.73 22.44 10.84
CA SER A 330 2.78 21.44 10.32
C SER A 330 3.47 20.31 9.58
N LEU A 331 4.46 20.61 8.73
CA LEU A 331 5.28 19.58 8.08
C LEU A 331 6.02 18.71 9.10
N GLU A 332 6.56 19.31 10.15
CA GLU A 332 7.22 18.59 11.23
C GLU A 332 6.23 17.76 12.05
N ALA A 333 5.03 18.29 12.33
CA ALA A 333 3.97 17.58 13.04
C ALA A 333 3.50 16.32 12.28
N MET A 334 3.48 16.36 10.93
CA MET A 334 3.11 15.19 10.12
C MET A 334 4.04 13.99 10.33
N ARG A 335 5.28 14.21 10.77
CA ARG A 335 6.33 13.19 10.89
C ARG A 335 7.00 13.10 12.27
N SER A 336 6.45 13.76 13.31
CA SER A 336 7.03 13.81 14.64
C SER A 336 6.16 13.25 15.75
N ARG A 337 4.88 13.04 15.52
CA ARG A 337 3.92 12.50 16.49
C ARG A 337 3.38 11.18 16.00
N PRO A 338 4.10 10.06 16.24
CA PRO A 338 3.63 8.75 15.84
C PRO A 338 2.37 8.34 16.61
N GLY A 339 1.49 7.63 15.94
CA GLY A 339 0.49 6.78 16.56
C GLY A 339 1.13 5.52 17.17
N PRO A 340 0.35 4.49 17.48
CA PRO A 340 0.88 3.22 17.95
C PRO A 340 1.93 2.65 16.99
N GLY A 341 3.01 2.07 17.54
CA GLY A 341 4.07 1.41 16.79
C GLY A 341 3.73 -0.03 16.40
N GLY A 342 4.65 -0.66 15.69
CA GLY A 342 4.57 -2.06 15.27
C GLY A 342 5.32 -2.34 13.99
N THR A 343 4.88 -3.31 13.20
CA THR A 343 5.49 -3.65 11.92
C THR A 343 4.51 -3.47 10.75
N LEU A 344 5.03 -3.06 9.60
CA LEU A 344 4.35 -3.21 8.30
C LEU A 344 5.12 -4.22 7.46
N VAL A 345 6.23 -3.81 6.87
CA VAL A 345 7.30 -4.66 6.32
C VAL A 345 8.60 -4.41 7.07
N VAL A 346 8.69 -3.33 7.81
CA VAL A 346 9.80 -2.94 8.69
C VAL A 346 9.22 -2.53 10.04
N GLU A 347 10.07 -2.43 11.04
CA GLU A 347 9.69 -1.89 12.34
C GLU A 347 9.42 -0.38 12.23
N LEU A 348 8.32 0.07 12.82
CA LEU A 348 7.88 1.45 12.85
C LEU A 348 7.73 1.95 14.29
N ASP A 349 8.21 3.17 14.56
CA ASP A 349 7.81 3.92 15.77
C ASP A 349 6.29 4.17 15.76
N GLY A 350 5.68 4.17 14.60
CA GLY A 350 4.26 4.36 14.33
C GLY A 350 4.04 5.11 13.02
N MET A 351 2.79 5.47 12.77
CA MET A 351 2.41 6.35 11.66
C MET A 351 2.26 7.79 12.15
N GLY A 352 2.82 8.73 11.39
CA GLY A 352 2.48 10.14 11.52
C GLY A 352 1.15 10.46 10.81
N VAL A 353 1.03 11.67 10.25
CA VAL A 353 -0.08 11.98 9.35
C VAL A 353 0.25 11.34 7.99
N THR A 354 -0.22 10.11 7.80
CA THR A 354 0.00 9.24 6.63
C THR A 354 1.46 8.88 6.30
N TRP A 355 2.42 9.23 7.13
CA TRP A 355 3.81 8.88 6.96
C TRP A 355 4.23 7.74 7.89
N MET A 356 4.85 6.71 7.37
CA MET A 356 5.52 5.66 8.14
C MET A 356 6.79 6.24 8.77
N LEU A 357 6.91 6.13 10.08
CA LEU A 357 8.03 6.66 10.85
C LEU A 357 8.92 5.52 11.30
N ARG A 358 9.99 5.27 10.52
CA ARG A 358 10.91 4.17 10.74
C ARG A 358 12.13 4.63 11.53
N PRO A 359 12.48 3.96 12.62
CA PRO A 359 13.72 4.22 13.36
C PRO A 359 14.95 3.73 12.58
N SER A 360 16.12 4.28 12.91
CA SER A 360 17.40 3.82 12.39
C SER A 360 18.41 3.63 13.51
N ALA A 361 19.46 2.82 13.28
CA ALA A 361 20.52 2.57 14.25
C ALA A 361 21.27 3.84 14.69
N GLN A 362 21.27 4.89 13.86
CA GLN A 362 21.90 6.19 14.16
C GLN A 362 20.93 7.17 14.84
N GLY A 363 19.73 6.72 15.27
CA GLY A 363 18.72 7.55 15.92
C GLY A 363 18.09 8.60 14.98
N ARG A 364 18.25 8.47 13.66
CA ARG A 364 17.66 9.34 12.67
C ARG A 364 16.40 8.71 12.11
N ARG A 365 15.35 9.53 11.97
CA ARG A 365 14.07 9.04 11.47
C ARG A 365 14.10 8.93 9.95
N ILE A 366 13.69 7.77 9.44
CA ILE A 366 13.35 7.55 8.05
C ILE A 366 11.84 7.77 7.93
N VAL A 367 11.43 8.61 7.00
CA VAL A 367 10.02 8.94 6.72
C VAL A 367 9.70 8.36 5.35
N GLN A 368 8.76 7.42 5.29
CA GLN A 368 8.52 6.68 4.05
C GLN A 368 7.04 6.40 3.82
N HIS A 369 6.70 6.14 2.57
CA HIS A 369 5.47 5.48 2.16
C HIS A 369 5.64 4.95 0.72
N GLY A 370 5.59 3.65 0.55
CA GLY A 370 5.52 3.04 -0.77
C GLY A 370 4.08 2.72 -1.17
N GLY A 371 3.92 2.16 -2.34
CA GLY A 371 2.64 1.73 -2.85
C GLY A 371 2.75 0.48 -3.69
N THR A 372 1.69 -0.29 -3.67
CA THR A 372 1.46 -1.42 -4.55
C THR A 372 0.16 -1.18 -5.28
N TRP A 373 0.19 -1.34 -6.57
CA TRP A 373 -0.94 -1.46 -7.46
C TRP A 373 -0.73 -2.72 -8.28
N PRO A 374 -1.76 -3.49 -8.65
CA PRO A 374 -1.55 -4.65 -9.50
C PRO A 374 -0.72 -4.31 -10.75
N GLY A 375 0.41 -5.02 -10.92
CA GLY A 375 1.36 -4.78 -12.01
C GLY A 375 2.18 -3.50 -11.93
N GLN A 376 2.14 -2.74 -10.81
CA GLN A 376 2.95 -1.53 -10.63
C GLN A 376 3.33 -1.32 -9.17
N ILE A 377 4.61 -1.07 -8.91
CA ILE A 377 5.14 -0.91 -7.55
C ILE A 377 5.82 0.44 -7.42
N SER A 378 5.57 1.13 -6.31
CA SER A 378 6.25 2.37 -5.96
C SER A 378 6.98 2.27 -4.63
N GLY A 379 8.12 2.95 -4.53
CA GLY A 379 8.85 3.20 -3.31
C GLY A 379 9.08 4.69 -3.13
N PHE A 380 8.92 5.20 -1.91
CA PHE A 380 9.19 6.58 -1.56
C PHE A 380 9.70 6.67 -0.13
N LEU A 381 10.88 7.25 0.05
CA LEU A 381 11.43 7.53 1.38
C LEU A 381 12.20 8.85 1.43
N MET A 382 12.29 9.39 2.63
CA MET A 382 13.09 10.57 2.97
C MET A 382 13.86 10.34 4.27
N VAL A 383 15.04 10.93 4.36
CA VAL A 383 15.78 11.11 5.61
C VAL A 383 15.98 12.61 5.82
N PRO A 384 15.02 13.30 6.48
CA PRO A 384 14.99 14.77 6.54
C PRO A 384 16.28 15.38 7.13
N SER A 385 16.87 14.72 8.13
CA SER A 385 18.12 15.18 8.76
C SER A 385 19.35 15.06 7.85
N ARG A 386 19.20 14.46 6.65
CA ARG A 386 20.26 14.27 5.66
C ARG A 386 19.96 14.96 4.33
N GLY A 387 18.82 15.64 4.20
CA GLY A 387 18.37 16.22 2.93
C GLY A 387 18.31 15.18 1.82
N PHE A 388 17.96 13.93 2.17
CA PHE A 388 17.94 12.79 1.26
C PHE A 388 16.50 12.35 1.00
N ALA A 389 16.20 12.06 -0.28
CA ALA A 389 15.01 11.34 -0.69
C ALA A 389 15.32 10.38 -1.83
N LEU A 390 14.58 9.28 -1.89
CA LEU A 390 14.63 8.28 -2.94
C LEU A 390 13.20 7.91 -3.34
N THR A 391 12.93 7.86 -4.64
CA THR A 391 11.68 7.33 -5.20
C THR A 391 11.98 6.35 -6.33
N LEU A 392 11.18 5.29 -6.40
CA LEU A 392 11.23 4.27 -7.44
C LEU A 392 9.80 4.00 -7.92
N LEU A 393 9.61 3.92 -9.23
CA LEU A 393 8.39 3.50 -9.88
C LEU A 393 8.71 2.38 -10.85
N THR A 394 7.96 1.28 -10.82
CA THR A 394 8.11 0.13 -11.72
C THR A 394 6.78 -0.32 -12.27
N ASN A 395 6.77 -0.96 -13.43
CA ASN A 395 5.57 -1.40 -14.13
C ASN A 395 5.41 -2.93 -14.17
N SER A 396 5.79 -3.61 -13.09
CA SER A 396 5.65 -5.07 -12.96
C SER A 396 5.41 -5.46 -11.49
N GLU A 397 4.70 -6.55 -11.24
CA GLU A 397 4.60 -7.20 -9.92
C GLU A 397 5.99 -7.53 -9.33
N GLY A 398 6.93 -7.89 -10.18
CA GLY A 398 8.33 -8.12 -9.79
C GLY A 398 9.03 -6.90 -9.18
N GLY A 399 8.46 -5.70 -9.34
CA GLY A 399 8.96 -4.46 -8.72
C GLY A 399 9.05 -4.50 -7.20
N THR A 400 8.30 -5.41 -6.55
CA THR A 400 8.37 -5.63 -5.11
C THR A 400 9.79 -6.01 -4.66
N GLY A 401 10.44 -6.95 -5.34
CA GLY A 401 11.80 -7.37 -5.01
C GLY A 401 12.81 -6.22 -5.09
N LEU A 402 12.81 -5.47 -6.19
CA LEU A 402 13.71 -4.33 -6.36
C LEU A 402 13.41 -3.21 -5.33
N ARG A 403 12.14 -2.93 -5.06
CA ARG A 403 11.76 -1.97 -4.01
C ARG A 403 12.32 -2.40 -2.66
N ASP A 404 12.17 -3.66 -2.29
CA ASP A 404 12.60 -4.14 -0.97
C ASP A 404 14.13 -4.08 -0.84
N GLU A 405 14.89 -4.41 -1.87
CA GLU A 405 16.34 -4.23 -1.89
C GLU A 405 16.79 -2.77 -1.73
N LEU A 406 16.04 -1.80 -2.26
CA LEU A 406 16.42 -0.39 -2.19
C LEU A 406 15.87 0.33 -0.96
N PHE A 407 14.72 -0.07 -0.44
CA PHE A 407 13.97 0.67 0.58
C PHE A 407 13.85 -0.07 1.92
N THR A 408 13.76 -1.40 1.90
CA THR A 408 13.66 -2.22 3.11
C THR A 408 15.03 -2.56 3.63
N ASP A 409 15.94 -2.94 2.76
CA ASP A 409 17.35 -3.17 3.07
C ASP A 409 18.11 -1.86 3.27
N ASP A 410 19.34 -1.96 3.76
CA ASP A 410 20.19 -0.81 4.05
C ASP A 410 20.95 -0.28 2.82
N TRP A 411 20.81 -0.90 1.66
CA TRP A 411 21.67 -0.62 0.52
C TRP A 411 21.69 0.86 0.11
N ALA A 412 20.54 1.46 -0.13
CA ALA A 412 20.46 2.88 -0.51
C ALA A 412 20.65 3.80 0.69
N LEU A 413 20.06 3.43 1.85
CA LEU A 413 20.12 4.22 3.07
C LEU A 413 21.55 4.38 3.60
N SER A 414 22.33 3.29 3.67
CA SER A 414 23.72 3.32 4.12
C SER A 414 24.60 4.12 3.16
N ARG A 415 24.42 3.94 1.87
CA ARG A 415 25.25 4.53 0.81
C ARG A 415 25.02 6.04 0.67
N TYR A 416 23.77 6.50 0.67
CA TYR A 416 23.45 7.88 0.35
C TYR A 416 23.06 8.73 1.57
N ALA A 417 22.48 8.14 2.59
CA ALA A 417 22.05 8.85 3.79
C ALA A 417 22.92 8.58 5.02
N GLY A 418 23.79 7.57 4.98
CA GLY A 418 24.62 7.16 6.13
C GLY A 418 23.77 6.71 7.32
N VAL A 419 22.65 6.01 7.05
CA VAL A 419 21.77 5.41 8.07
C VAL A 419 21.54 3.95 7.74
N THR A 420 21.30 3.14 8.77
CA THR A 420 20.99 1.72 8.65
C THR A 420 19.79 1.37 9.50
N ASN A 421 19.14 0.26 9.21
CA ASN A 421 18.06 -0.30 10.02
C ASN A 421 18.49 -0.52 11.46
N LEU A 422 17.51 -0.62 12.36
CA LEU A 422 17.77 -1.19 13.68
C LEU A 422 18.30 -2.61 13.52
N PRO A 423 19.42 -2.96 14.21
CA PRO A 423 19.93 -4.31 14.18
C PRO A 423 18.86 -5.31 14.63
N ALA A 424 18.77 -6.41 13.92
CA ALA A 424 17.90 -7.52 14.29
C ALA A 424 18.68 -8.82 14.04
N THR A 425 19.00 -9.51 15.13
CA THR A 425 19.67 -10.81 15.07
C THR A 425 18.70 -11.86 15.59
N ALA A 426 18.40 -12.85 14.75
CA ALA A 426 17.50 -13.93 15.12
C ALA A 426 18.03 -14.68 16.36
N GLU A 427 17.14 -14.89 17.32
CA GLU A 427 17.38 -15.66 18.53
C GLU A 427 16.68 -17.03 18.41
N THR A 428 17.28 -18.06 18.97
CA THR A 428 16.67 -19.37 19.06
C THR A 428 15.92 -19.45 20.39
N LEU A 429 14.60 -19.49 20.34
CA LEU A 429 13.74 -19.64 21.50
C LEU A 429 13.47 -21.11 21.79
N ASN A 430 13.31 -21.46 23.08
CA ASN A 430 12.92 -22.80 23.47
C ASN A 430 11.41 -23.01 23.30
N ALA A 431 10.98 -24.28 23.42
CA ALA A 431 9.59 -24.67 23.20
C ALA A 431 8.58 -23.97 24.14
N GLN A 432 8.99 -23.64 25.38
CA GLN A 432 8.13 -22.96 26.35
C GLN A 432 7.97 -21.48 26.03
N GLU A 433 9.01 -20.84 25.50
CA GLU A 433 9.00 -19.43 25.06
C GLU A 433 8.16 -19.24 23.81
N LEU A 434 8.16 -20.20 22.87
CA LEU A 434 7.36 -20.15 21.65
C LEU A 434 5.89 -20.51 21.85
N LYS A 435 5.55 -21.29 22.91
CA LYS A 435 4.20 -21.78 23.15
C LYS A 435 3.10 -20.69 23.12
N PRO A 436 3.29 -19.47 23.65
CA PRO A 436 2.26 -18.43 23.63
C PRO A 436 1.87 -17.92 22.24
N TYR A 437 2.67 -18.20 21.23
CA TYR A 437 2.51 -17.71 19.86
C TYR A 437 1.97 -18.77 18.89
N GLU A 438 1.87 -20.04 19.36
CA GLU A 438 1.31 -21.12 18.53
C GLU A 438 -0.21 -21.00 18.43
N GLY A 439 -0.77 -21.48 17.34
CA GLY A 439 -2.21 -21.64 17.16
C GLY A 439 -2.71 -21.11 15.83
N ARG A 440 -4.03 -21.07 15.74
CA ARG A 440 -4.74 -20.59 14.55
C ARG A 440 -4.95 -19.09 14.63
N TYR A 441 -4.65 -18.39 13.54
CA TYR A 441 -4.79 -16.95 13.42
C TYR A 441 -5.65 -16.61 12.21
N MET A 442 -6.59 -15.67 12.35
CA MET A 442 -7.54 -15.32 11.28
C MET A 442 -7.58 -13.81 11.06
N ALA A 443 -7.50 -13.41 9.79
CA ALA A 443 -7.81 -12.08 9.31
C ALA A 443 -8.99 -12.13 8.34
N GLN A 444 -9.65 -11.00 8.15
CA GLN A 444 -10.76 -10.83 7.20
C GLN A 444 -10.46 -9.71 6.21
N ARG A 445 -11.07 -9.77 5.04
CA ARG A 445 -11.15 -8.67 4.08
C ARG A 445 -12.49 -8.70 3.36
N ILE A 446 -12.87 -7.59 2.74
CA ILE A 446 -14.07 -7.49 1.90
C ILE A 446 -13.61 -7.26 0.47
N ASN A 447 -14.03 -8.12 -0.45
CA ASN A 447 -13.68 -8.04 -1.87
C ASN A 447 -14.52 -7.00 -2.62
N GLU A 448 -14.32 -6.86 -3.93
CA GLU A 448 -15.00 -5.87 -4.78
C GLU A 448 -16.51 -6.09 -4.86
N GLU A 449 -16.97 -7.33 -4.74
CA GLU A 449 -18.37 -7.72 -4.72
C GLU A 449 -19.04 -7.53 -3.34
N GLY A 450 -18.24 -7.18 -2.31
CA GLY A 450 -18.72 -7.02 -0.94
C GLY A 450 -18.82 -8.32 -0.14
N ALA A 451 -18.23 -9.42 -0.63
CA ALA A 451 -18.14 -10.67 0.11
C ALA A 451 -17.00 -10.61 1.13
N VAL A 452 -17.24 -11.17 2.32
CA VAL A 452 -16.20 -11.32 3.35
C VAL A 452 -15.39 -12.57 3.05
N GLU A 453 -14.08 -12.42 3.01
CA GLU A 453 -13.12 -13.50 2.81
C GLU A 453 -12.26 -13.66 4.07
N ASP A 454 -12.15 -14.91 4.54
CA ASP A 454 -11.29 -15.27 5.67
C ASP A 454 -9.91 -15.72 5.15
N VAL A 455 -8.85 -15.25 5.80
CA VAL A 455 -7.48 -15.72 5.61
C VAL A 455 -7.04 -16.36 6.92
N VAL A 456 -6.82 -17.67 6.90
CA VAL A 456 -6.47 -18.44 8.10
C VAL A 456 -5.04 -18.96 8.00
N MET A 457 -4.27 -18.67 9.04
CA MET A 457 -2.88 -19.08 9.20
C MET A 457 -2.74 -19.98 10.40
N GLU A 458 -2.07 -21.11 10.26
CA GLU A 458 -1.68 -21.97 11.38
C GLU A 458 -0.21 -21.72 11.72
N LEU A 459 0.06 -21.30 12.96
CA LEU A 459 1.41 -21.09 13.47
C LEU A 459 1.83 -22.26 14.35
N THR A 460 2.85 -22.99 13.92
CA THR A 460 3.43 -24.13 14.64
C THR A 460 4.89 -23.89 14.95
N ARG A 461 5.38 -24.44 16.06
CA ARG A 461 6.81 -24.32 16.41
C ARG A 461 7.60 -25.51 15.88
N ARG A 462 8.74 -25.20 15.25
CA ARG A 462 9.73 -26.19 14.82
C ARG A 462 11.13 -25.57 14.92
N ASN A 463 12.09 -26.32 15.41
CA ASN A 463 13.51 -25.92 15.42
C ASN A 463 13.80 -24.53 16.00
N GLY A 464 13.08 -24.13 17.08
CA GLY A 464 13.30 -22.83 17.73
C GLY A 464 12.68 -21.63 17.00
N ARG A 465 11.78 -21.85 16.05
CA ARG A 465 11.08 -20.84 15.22
C ARG A 465 9.59 -21.13 15.14
N LEU A 466 8.81 -20.17 14.67
CA LEU A 466 7.44 -20.38 14.25
C LEU A 466 7.40 -20.62 12.74
N HIS A 467 6.55 -21.51 12.32
CA HIS A 467 6.22 -21.83 10.94
C HIS A 467 4.75 -21.47 10.71
N ALA A 468 4.48 -20.55 9.81
CA ALA A 468 3.15 -20.11 9.46
C ALA A 468 2.76 -20.74 8.12
N THR A 469 1.64 -21.46 8.12
CA THR A 469 1.09 -22.10 6.93
C THR A 469 -0.32 -21.57 6.71
N GLN A 470 -0.66 -21.14 5.50
CA GLN A 470 -2.02 -20.77 5.17
C GLN A 470 -2.86 -22.03 5.03
N THR A 471 -3.98 -22.13 5.77
CA THR A 471 -4.83 -23.31 5.83
C THR A 471 -6.18 -23.14 5.16
N ALA A 472 -6.66 -21.90 5.00
CA ALA A 472 -7.89 -21.59 4.29
C ALA A 472 -7.83 -20.20 3.68
N HIS A 473 -8.50 -20.04 2.54
CA HIS A 473 -8.74 -18.76 1.88
C HIS A 473 -10.04 -18.88 1.08
N GLY A 474 -11.10 -18.20 1.51
CA GLY A 474 -12.40 -18.32 0.83
C GLY A 474 -13.51 -17.56 1.54
N PRO A 475 -14.78 -17.72 1.11
CA PRO A 475 -15.93 -17.09 1.73
C PRO A 475 -16.02 -17.39 3.23
N ALA A 476 -16.27 -16.38 4.05
CA ALA A 476 -16.41 -16.53 5.49
C ALA A 476 -17.56 -17.48 5.86
N GLY A 477 -17.29 -18.41 6.79
CA GLY A 477 -18.31 -19.28 7.37
C GLY A 477 -18.59 -20.57 6.61
N GLN A 478 -17.83 -20.93 5.57
CA GLN A 478 -17.80 -22.29 5.06
C GLN A 478 -16.69 -23.07 5.80
N ASP A 479 -17.08 -23.80 6.84
CA ASP A 479 -16.24 -24.88 7.37
C ASP A 479 -16.08 -25.92 6.26
N ASP A 480 -14.85 -26.13 5.78
CA ASP A 480 -14.54 -27.11 4.76
C ASP A 480 -14.87 -28.54 5.25
N ALA A 481 -16.13 -28.94 5.03
CA ALA A 481 -16.45 -30.35 4.90
C ALA A 481 -15.99 -30.75 3.48
N ALA A 482 -14.94 -31.56 3.45
CA ALA A 482 -14.27 -32.09 2.30
C ALA A 482 -15.18 -32.26 1.06
N SER A 483 -15.00 -31.45 0.03
CA SER A 483 -15.34 -31.79 -1.33
C SER A 483 -14.04 -32.20 -2.02
N GLU A 484 -13.83 -33.53 -2.09
CA GLU A 484 -12.91 -34.17 -3.01
C GLU A 484 -13.41 -33.91 -4.45
N GLU A 485 -13.01 -32.78 -5.03
CA GLU A 485 -12.92 -32.64 -6.48
C GLU A 485 -11.53 -32.12 -6.77
N GLU A 486 -10.71 -33.02 -7.33
CA GLU A 486 -9.39 -32.78 -7.89
C GLU A 486 -9.48 -31.68 -8.97
N ASP A 487 -9.26 -30.43 -8.58
CA ASP A 487 -8.82 -29.41 -9.53
C ASP A 487 -7.33 -29.17 -9.29
N SER A 488 -6.51 -29.66 -10.23
CA SER A 488 -5.06 -29.64 -10.21
C SER A 488 -4.50 -28.23 -10.46
N ALA A 489 -4.80 -27.29 -9.57
CA ALA A 489 -4.01 -26.09 -9.36
C ALA A 489 -3.13 -26.38 -8.15
N GLN A 490 -1.83 -26.56 -8.39
CA GLN A 490 -0.83 -26.74 -7.35
C GLN A 490 -1.01 -25.65 -6.28
N ASP A 491 -1.59 -26.06 -5.16
CA ASP A 491 -1.65 -25.30 -3.91
C ASP A 491 -0.21 -25.19 -3.40
N GLN A 492 0.50 -24.12 -3.83
CA GLN A 492 1.78 -23.77 -3.25
C GLN A 492 1.44 -23.14 -1.88
N SER A 493 1.32 -24.00 -0.86
CA SER A 493 1.29 -23.55 0.52
C SER A 493 2.56 -22.76 0.79
N THR A 494 2.44 -21.43 0.83
CA THR A 494 3.57 -20.55 1.11
C THR A 494 3.90 -20.72 2.59
N GLU A 495 4.92 -21.50 2.90
CA GLU A 495 5.45 -21.64 4.25
C GLU A 495 6.32 -20.42 4.55
N LEU A 496 5.93 -19.62 5.53
CA LEU A 496 6.69 -18.51 6.10
C LEU A 496 7.24 -18.95 7.45
N GLN A 497 8.51 -18.67 7.73
CA GLN A 497 9.09 -18.87 9.06
C GLN A 497 9.24 -17.52 9.77
N ALA A 498 9.10 -17.50 11.10
CA ALA A 498 9.33 -16.32 11.92
C ALA A 498 10.37 -16.64 13.01
N ALA A 499 11.47 -15.89 13.03
CA ALA A 499 12.52 -15.98 14.03
C ALA A 499 12.54 -14.71 14.88
N PHE A 500 12.35 -14.85 16.19
CA PHE A 500 12.33 -13.71 17.11
C PHE A 500 13.73 -13.06 17.20
N TYR A 501 13.77 -11.73 17.29
CA TYR A 501 14.98 -10.94 17.57
C TYR A 501 14.84 -10.07 18.82
N LYS A 502 13.63 -9.93 19.32
CA LYS A 502 13.27 -9.38 20.62
C LYS A 502 11.85 -9.85 20.98
N GLN A 503 11.43 -9.63 22.24
CA GLN A 503 10.09 -10.01 22.66
C GLN A 503 9.02 -9.48 21.70
N ASP A 504 8.13 -10.35 21.26
CA ASP A 504 6.99 -10.11 20.38
C ASP A 504 7.34 -9.63 18.96
N PHE A 505 8.61 -9.55 18.58
CA PHE A 505 9.03 -9.14 17.21
C PHE A 505 9.88 -10.21 16.54
N ALA A 506 9.57 -10.50 15.29
CA ALA A 506 10.23 -11.53 14.52
C ALA A 506 10.72 -11.00 13.15
N LEU A 507 11.82 -11.60 12.68
CA LEU A 507 12.23 -11.56 11.29
C LEU A 507 11.44 -12.60 10.53
N ASP A 508 10.90 -12.24 9.39
CA ASP A 508 10.29 -13.19 8.48
C ASP A 508 11.38 -13.85 7.63
N LEU A 509 11.29 -15.17 7.49
CA LEU A 509 12.27 -15.99 6.79
C LEU A 509 11.55 -16.81 5.72
N ASP A 510 12.26 -17.16 4.65
CA ASP A 510 11.78 -18.10 3.63
C ASP A 510 11.74 -19.56 4.15
N ALA A 511 11.35 -20.49 3.28
CA ALA A 511 11.29 -21.91 3.59
C ALA A 511 12.67 -22.51 3.96
N GLU A 512 13.76 -21.94 3.43
CA GLU A 512 15.14 -22.30 3.70
C GLU A 512 15.69 -21.66 4.98
N GLY A 513 14.92 -20.76 5.60
CA GLY A 513 15.27 -20.05 6.84
C GLY A 513 16.20 -18.85 6.63
N GLN A 514 16.25 -18.29 5.42
CA GLN A 514 16.97 -17.06 5.14
C GLN A 514 16.07 -15.84 5.37
N PRO A 515 16.58 -14.73 5.92
CA PRO A 515 15.78 -13.51 6.07
C PRO A 515 15.32 -12.97 4.71
N ILE A 516 14.01 -12.65 4.61
CA ILE A 516 13.41 -12.05 3.42
C ILE A 516 13.29 -10.52 3.52
N GLY A 517 13.91 -9.91 4.51
CA GLY A 517 13.94 -8.46 4.71
C GLY A 517 12.72 -7.90 5.44
N THR A 518 11.64 -8.66 5.60
CA THR A 518 10.44 -8.21 6.30
C THR A 518 10.41 -8.62 7.77
N ARG A 519 9.54 -7.97 8.55
CA ARG A 519 9.35 -8.19 9.98
C ARG A 519 7.87 -8.27 10.30
N SER A 520 7.55 -9.14 11.25
CA SER A 520 6.23 -9.26 11.86
C SER A 520 6.31 -9.06 13.37
N ASP A 521 5.16 -8.84 14.01
CA ASP A 521 5.09 -8.73 15.46
C ASP A 521 3.76 -9.24 16.04
N PHE A 522 3.76 -9.48 17.36
CA PHE A 522 2.61 -9.96 18.08
C PHE A 522 2.11 -8.90 19.06
N VAL A 523 0.80 -8.69 19.08
CA VAL A 523 0.14 -7.72 19.97
C VAL A 523 -0.50 -8.44 21.13
N ARG A 524 -0.17 -8.00 22.36
CA ARG A 524 -0.71 -8.59 23.59
C ARG A 524 -1.88 -7.79 24.13
N GLY A 525 -2.80 -8.50 24.78
CA GLY A 525 -3.85 -7.93 25.60
C GLY A 525 -3.34 -7.41 26.95
N PRO A 526 -4.24 -6.78 27.75
CA PRO A 526 -3.92 -6.29 29.09
C PRO A 526 -3.46 -7.40 30.06
N ASP A 527 -3.91 -8.62 29.85
CA ASP A 527 -3.54 -9.82 30.61
C ASP A 527 -2.24 -10.48 30.12
N LYS A 528 -1.55 -9.84 29.16
CA LYS A 528 -0.33 -10.30 28.49
C LYS A 528 -0.51 -11.53 27.58
N THR A 529 -1.72 -11.97 27.30
CA THR A 529 -1.98 -13.00 26.29
C THR A 529 -1.72 -12.44 24.89
N VAL A 530 -1.25 -13.27 23.96
CA VAL A 530 -1.11 -12.89 22.55
C VAL A 530 -2.51 -12.87 21.94
N LEU A 531 -2.95 -11.70 21.49
CA LEU A 531 -4.26 -11.49 20.87
C LEU A 531 -4.19 -11.47 19.36
N TRP A 532 -3.10 -10.94 18.81
CA TRP A 532 -2.94 -10.75 17.37
C TRP A 532 -1.53 -11.08 16.94
N TRP A 533 -1.41 -11.66 15.76
CA TRP A 533 -0.20 -11.62 14.96
C TRP A 533 -0.37 -10.50 13.92
N ARG A 534 0.58 -9.57 13.86
CA ARG A 534 0.59 -8.53 12.83
C ARG A 534 1.60 -8.91 11.77
N ASN A 535 1.09 -9.17 10.56
CA ASN A 535 1.90 -9.46 9.40
C ASN A 535 1.50 -8.52 8.27
N HIS A 536 2.49 -7.91 7.58
CA HIS A 536 2.28 -6.87 6.58
C HIS A 536 1.28 -5.78 7.02
N GLY A 537 1.30 -5.43 8.32
CA GLY A 537 0.43 -4.43 8.92
C GLY A 537 -1.02 -4.85 9.14
N ARG A 538 -1.41 -6.09 8.82
CA ARG A 538 -2.74 -6.66 9.07
C ARG A 538 -2.74 -7.45 10.36
N LEU A 539 -3.86 -7.38 11.09
CA LEU A 539 -4.04 -8.10 12.34
C LEU A 539 -4.75 -9.43 12.08
N TYR A 540 -4.06 -10.51 12.38
CA TYR A 540 -4.61 -11.86 12.41
C TYR A 540 -4.96 -12.20 13.84
N ARG A 541 -6.24 -12.39 14.13
CA ARG A 541 -6.72 -12.67 15.48
C ARG A 541 -6.37 -14.09 15.90
N HIS A 542 -5.70 -14.23 17.05
CA HIS A 542 -5.44 -15.52 17.66
C HIS A 542 -6.76 -16.17 18.06
N GLN A 543 -7.04 -17.33 17.49
CA GLN A 543 -8.20 -18.15 17.84
C GLN A 543 -7.80 -19.01 19.02
N THR A 544 -8.31 -18.68 20.21
CA THR A 544 -8.16 -19.54 21.39
C THR A 544 -8.99 -20.79 21.16
N PRO A 545 -8.46 -22.02 21.45
CA PRO A 545 -9.19 -23.28 21.32
C PRO A 545 -10.48 -23.30 22.12
#